data_9c2c55039c30acc25416a7e1277e3bcc
#
_entry.id   9c2c55039c30acc25416a7e1277e3bcc
#
_cell.length_a   1.000
_cell.length_b   1.000
_cell.length_c   1.000
_cell.angle_alpha   90.00
_cell.angle_beta   90.00
_cell.angle_gamma   90.00
#
_symmetry.space_group_name_H-M   'P 1'
#
loop_
_entity.id
_entity.type
_entity.pdbx_description
1 polymer ?
#
loop_
_entity_poly.entity_id
_entity_poly.type
_entity_poly.pdbx_seq_one_letter_code
_entity_poly.pdbx_strand_id
1 'polypeptide(L)'
;MRTSSRPPRPRALFVAALLLLTLALAGAISWQAYRNFLGHKATAERVLRDYARLAAARFANRTEMALYYHAFWPALDALSRAKAGQPETELPSPSQLPVSNEPHAAEFRKLARYTFRYDLLGGRLETAGGTPSPAVRRWLRDTLPVHSRTVYDPKERLGAIVRTVDGVSRAIVYTMVSDKSGAPRTLVGVEEDPRGFEPLYTADEDKFPLLPRPLTGGVSYDSLGSAIVTGADGVELYRSPVQYAPLFAARDSFQEPMMGRLQVQVALRPDMAPNLVIGGMPRSNLPMLLSLFALTAGFVVAALLQLRREYDLSRLRADFVSGVSHELRTPLAQIRMFSETLLLGRVRSDEERDRSLEIIDQEARRLTHLVENLLHFSRSERRLTRLSPSPAPLAPLVSEAAEGFAPLAAARGVALRTDLADGVVAPVDADALRQMLLNLLDNAVKYGPAGQTVTLGLSVGDGRARICVDDQGPGIPAADRERIWDQFWRLERDRGSAVAGTGIGLSVVRELVALHGGRAWAEDAPGSGGRFVIELPLEPPPHPARRAGSLQTDAGATA
;
A
#
# COMPACT_ATOMS: atom_id res chain seq x y z
N MET A 1 -5.09 -41.00 11.27
CA MET A 1 -3.92 -41.18 12.15
C MET A 1 -3.20 -39.84 12.25
N ARG A 2 -3.01 -39.35 13.47
CA ARG A 2 -2.46 -38.02 13.76
C ARG A 2 -0.99 -37.97 13.34
N THR A 3 -0.66 -37.13 12.36
CA THR A 3 0.72 -36.77 12.04
C THR A 3 1.31 -36.06 13.28
N SER A 4 2.16 -36.75 14.02
CA SER A 4 2.94 -36.14 15.10
C SER A 4 3.97 -35.19 14.48
N SER A 5 3.55 -33.97 14.18
CA SER A 5 4.48 -32.89 13.87
C SER A 5 5.33 -32.64 15.09
N ARG A 6 6.62 -33.05 15.06
CA ARG A 6 7.58 -32.62 16.06
C ARG A 6 7.55 -31.10 16.13
N PRO A 7 7.52 -30.50 17.35
CA PRO A 7 7.48 -29.06 17.48
C PRO A 7 8.72 -28.43 16.79
N PRO A 8 8.55 -27.27 16.13
CA PRO A 8 9.66 -26.57 15.51
C PRO A 8 10.76 -26.30 16.55
N ARG A 9 12.03 -26.39 16.14
CA ARG A 9 13.17 -26.15 17.05
C ARG A 9 13.00 -24.78 17.73
N PRO A 10 13.30 -24.62 19.03
CA PRO A 10 13.05 -23.39 19.78
C PRO A 10 13.69 -22.15 19.16
N ARG A 11 14.78 -22.30 18.39
CA ARG A 11 15.42 -21.21 17.64
C ARG A 11 14.54 -20.65 16.51
N ALA A 12 13.85 -21.50 15.74
CA ALA A 12 12.98 -21.05 14.65
C ALA A 12 11.75 -20.32 15.18
N LEU A 13 11.16 -20.80 16.29
CA LEU A 13 10.07 -20.12 17.00
C LEU A 13 10.51 -18.75 17.53
N PHE A 14 11.70 -18.66 18.09
CA PHE A 14 12.26 -17.42 18.61
C PHE A 14 12.45 -16.38 17.48
N VAL A 15 13.03 -16.78 16.33
CA VAL A 15 13.20 -15.90 15.17
C VAL A 15 11.84 -15.46 14.61
N ALA A 16 10.87 -16.37 14.48
CA ALA A 16 9.53 -16.02 14.03
C ALA A 16 8.83 -15.04 14.99
N ALA A 17 8.96 -15.25 16.30
CA ALA A 17 8.43 -14.32 17.30
C ALA A 17 9.08 -12.93 17.23
N LEU A 18 10.40 -12.87 17.03
CA LEU A 18 11.13 -11.62 16.87
C LEU A 18 10.67 -10.85 15.61
N LEU A 19 10.50 -11.57 14.49
CA LEU A 19 10.00 -10.97 13.24
C LEU A 19 8.56 -10.43 13.39
N LEU A 20 7.69 -11.15 14.10
CA LEU A 20 6.33 -10.68 14.39
C LEU A 20 6.34 -9.46 15.32
N LEU A 21 7.23 -9.44 16.30
CA LEU A 21 7.42 -8.30 17.20
C LEU A 21 7.88 -7.05 16.45
N THR A 22 8.84 -7.20 15.51
CA THR A 22 9.28 -6.06 14.67
C THR A 22 8.16 -5.51 13.80
N LEU A 23 7.32 -6.38 13.23
CA LEU A 23 6.15 -5.97 12.44
C LEU A 23 5.11 -5.26 13.32
N ALA A 24 4.83 -5.77 14.51
CA ALA A 24 3.91 -5.14 15.46
C ALA A 24 4.42 -3.75 15.90
N LEU A 25 5.73 -3.62 16.17
CA LEU A 25 6.36 -2.35 16.53
C LEU A 25 6.29 -1.35 15.37
N ALA A 26 6.59 -1.77 14.13
CA ALA A 26 6.46 -0.93 12.95
C ALA A 26 5.01 -0.45 12.75
N GLY A 27 4.02 -1.32 12.96
CA GLY A 27 2.59 -0.97 12.93
C GLY A 27 2.23 0.05 14.03
N ALA A 28 2.70 -0.15 15.25
CA ALA A 28 2.46 0.77 16.37
C ALA A 28 3.06 2.16 16.13
N ILE A 29 4.29 2.23 15.61
CA ILE A 29 4.96 3.49 15.25
C ILE A 29 4.19 4.20 14.13
N SER A 30 3.78 3.49 13.09
CA SER A 30 3.01 4.05 11.98
C SER A 30 1.66 4.58 12.46
N TRP A 31 0.97 3.85 13.31
CA TRP A 31 -0.29 4.29 13.94
C TRP A 31 -0.11 5.54 14.79
N GLN A 32 0.93 5.58 15.63
CA GLN A 32 1.23 6.74 16.46
C GLN A 32 1.54 7.98 15.61
N ALA A 33 2.35 7.82 14.56
CA ALA A 33 2.66 8.91 13.63
C ALA A 33 1.41 9.44 12.91
N TYR A 34 0.51 8.54 12.50
CA TYR A 34 -0.77 8.93 11.90
C TYR A 34 -1.67 9.70 12.87
N ARG A 35 -1.80 9.23 14.12
CA ARG A 35 -2.55 9.95 15.16
C ARG A 35 -1.98 11.33 15.44
N ASN A 36 -0.66 11.45 15.52
CA ASN A 36 0.01 12.74 15.71
C ASN A 36 -0.26 13.69 14.54
N PHE A 37 -0.20 13.19 13.29
CA PHE A 37 -0.55 13.96 12.10
C PHE A 37 -1.98 14.52 12.18
N LEU A 38 -2.97 13.68 12.54
CA LEU A 38 -4.37 14.12 12.68
C LEU A 38 -4.52 15.17 13.79
N GLY A 39 -3.85 14.99 14.93
CA GLY A 39 -3.85 15.94 16.02
C GLY A 39 -3.26 17.31 15.62
N HIS A 40 -2.10 17.32 14.98
CA HIS A 40 -1.47 18.55 14.48
C HIS A 40 -2.32 19.24 13.42
N LYS A 41 -2.91 18.47 12.48
CA LYS A 41 -3.82 19.02 11.47
C LYS A 41 -5.03 19.72 12.10
N ALA A 42 -5.71 19.05 13.03
CA ALA A 42 -6.85 19.63 13.72
C ALA A 42 -6.51 20.89 14.52
N THR A 43 -5.31 20.92 15.14
CA THR A 43 -4.83 22.11 15.86
C THR A 43 -4.53 23.24 14.89
N ALA A 44 -3.84 22.99 13.78
CA ALA A 44 -3.54 23.99 12.76
C ALA A 44 -4.82 24.59 12.16
N GLU A 45 -5.82 23.76 11.83
CA GLU A 45 -7.11 24.23 11.32
C GLU A 45 -7.88 25.07 12.36
N ARG A 46 -7.76 24.74 13.64
CA ARG A 46 -8.36 25.55 14.72
C ARG A 46 -7.72 26.92 14.79
N VAL A 47 -6.40 26.98 14.81
CA VAL A 47 -5.64 28.23 14.85
C VAL A 47 -5.99 29.13 13.65
N LEU A 48 -6.08 28.55 12.44
CA LEU A 48 -6.47 29.32 11.26
C LEU A 48 -7.91 29.86 11.35
N ARG A 49 -8.84 29.09 11.90
CA ARG A 49 -10.21 29.57 12.16
C ARG A 49 -10.26 30.67 13.22
N ASP A 50 -9.40 30.60 14.24
CA ASP A 50 -9.32 31.64 15.26
C ASP A 50 -8.73 32.94 14.68
N TYR A 51 -7.74 32.85 13.78
CA TYR A 51 -7.27 34.02 13.01
C TYR A 51 -8.33 34.57 12.06
N ALA A 52 -9.11 33.73 11.39
CA ALA A 52 -10.23 34.18 10.58
C ALA A 52 -11.30 34.90 11.43
N ARG A 53 -11.58 34.41 12.64
CA ARG A 53 -12.49 35.08 13.57
C ARG A 53 -11.96 36.43 14.02
N LEU A 54 -10.66 36.51 14.35
CA LEU A 54 -10.02 37.78 14.68
C LEU A 54 -10.08 38.77 13.52
N ALA A 55 -9.84 38.29 12.29
CA ALA A 55 -9.94 39.11 11.08
C ALA A 55 -11.36 39.61 10.84
N ALA A 56 -12.38 38.74 11.03
CA ALA A 56 -13.79 39.13 10.90
C ALA A 56 -14.19 40.18 11.94
N ALA A 57 -13.82 40.00 13.20
CA ALA A 57 -14.07 40.96 14.26
C ALA A 57 -13.40 42.33 13.98
N ARG A 58 -12.15 42.33 13.53
CA ARG A 58 -11.45 43.57 13.16
C ARG A 58 -12.03 44.23 11.94
N PHE A 59 -12.45 43.45 10.94
CA PHE A 59 -13.16 43.95 9.76
C PHE A 59 -14.45 44.68 10.17
N ALA A 60 -15.29 44.02 10.98
CA ALA A 60 -16.53 44.62 11.48
C ALA A 60 -16.25 45.93 12.24
N ASN A 61 -15.37 45.89 13.22
CA ASN A 61 -15.06 47.07 14.04
C ASN A 61 -14.46 48.23 13.20
N ARG A 62 -13.51 47.95 12.29
CA ARG A 62 -12.93 48.96 11.40
C ARG A 62 -14.01 49.60 10.51
N THR A 63 -14.86 48.79 9.93
CA THR A 63 -15.95 49.26 9.06
C THR A 63 -16.97 50.07 9.85
N GLU A 64 -17.34 49.65 11.03
CA GLU A 64 -18.22 50.40 11.96
C GLU A 64 -17.66 51.78 12.24
N MET A 65 -16.40 51.87 12.61
CA MET A 65 -15.72 53.13 12.89
C MET A 65 -15.67 54.03 11.64
N ALA A 66 -15.33 53.42 10.48
CA ALA A 66 -15.27 54.19 9.24
C ALA A 66 -16.66 54.74 8.84
N LEU A 67 -17.73 53.93 8.89
CA LEU A 67 -19.08 54.34 8.63
C LEU A 67 -19.59 55.42 9.64
N TYR A 68 -19.30 55.19 10.91
CA TYR A 68 -19.69 56.15 11.96
C TYR A 68 -19.05 57.52 11.75
N TYR A 69 -17.73 57.58 11.66
CA TYR A 69 -17.01 58.88 11.61
C TYR A 69 -17.05 59.53 10.24
N HIS A 70 -17.08 58.81 9.17
CA HIS A 70 -16.99 59.39 7.81
C HIS A 70 -18.35 59.56 7.10
N ALA A 71 -19.35 58.75 7.43
CA ALA A 71 -20.65 58.81 6.78
C ALA A 71 -21.75 59.32 7.74
N PHE A 72 -22.02 58.64 8.83
CA PHE A 72 -23.25 58.83 9.58
C PHE A 72 -23.18 60.04 10.53
N TRP A 73 -22.15 60.17 11.33
CA TRP A 73 -22.05 61.24 12.32
C TRP A 73 -22.13 62.65 11.69
N PRO A 74 -21.40 62.98 10.65
CA PRO A 74 -21.45 64.33 10.08
C PRO A 74 -22.86 64.68 9.57
N ALA A 75 -23.55 63.73 8.96
CA ALA A 75 -24.93 63.93 8.46
C ALA A 75 -25.94 64.08 9.60
N LEU A 76 -25.86 63.19 10.62
CA LEU A 76 -26.78 63.24 11.77
C LEU A 76 -26.57 64.46 12.66
N ASP A 77 -25.33 64.88 12.87
CA ASP A 77 -24.99 66.07 13.63
C ASP A 77 -25.53 67.33 12.95
N ALA A 78 -25.38 67.45 11.63
CA ALA A 78 -25.96 68.52 10.83
C ALA A 78 -27.50 68.55 10.89
N LEU A 79 -28.15 67.38 10.75
CA LEU A 79 -29.60 67.28 10.83
C LEU A 79 -30.14 67.60 12.22
N SER A 80 -29.40 67.24 13.28
CA SER A 80 -29.76 67.56 14.67
C SER A 80 -29.63 69.07 14.99
N ARG A 81 -28.58 69.72 14.51
CA ARG A 81 -28.38 71.17 14.69
C ARG A 81 -29.37 72.05 13.94
N ALA A 82 -29.72 71.65 12.72
CA ALA A 82 -30.74 72.37 11.92
C ALA A 82 -32.08 72.50 12.66
N LYS A 83 -32.33 71.69 13.69
CA LYS A 83 -33.55 71.77 14.48
C LYS A 83 -33.44 72.49 15.81
N ALA A 84 -32.22 72.62 16.36
CA ALA A 84 -32.03 73.22 17.70
C ALA A 84 -32.37 74.72 17.77
N GLY A 85 -32.51 75.36 16.62
CA GLY A 85 -32.69 76.83 16.56
C GLY A 85 -34.09 77.32 16.20
N GLN A 86 -34.93 76.61 15.46
CA GLN A 86 -36.29 77.04 15.03
C GLN A 86 -37.20 75.87 14.68
N PRO A 87 -38.50 75.90 15.06
CA PRO A 87 -39.46 74.82 14.75
C PRO A 87 -39.90 74.71 13.30
N GLU A 88 -39.56 75.68 12.47
CA GLU A 88 -39.99 75.76 11.04
C GLU A 88 -38.82 75.63 10.05
N THR A 89 -37.61 75.27 10.49
CA THR A 89 -36.51 75.11 9.54
C THR A 89 -36.79 73.95 8.56
N GLU A 90 -36.67 74.26 7.26
CA GLU A 90 -36.79 73.31 6.17
C GLU A 90 -35.75 72.18 6.35
N LEU A 91 -36.20 70.94 6.18
CA LEU A 91 -35.33 69.77 6.29
C LEU A 91 -34.30 69.81 5.16
N PRO A 92 -32.97 69.81 5.46
CA PRO A 92 -31.95 69.87 4.42
C PRO A 92 -31.99 68.61 3.55
N SER A 93 -31.83 68.77 2.27
CA SER A 93 -31.67 67.64 1.33
C SER A 93 -30.28 67.01 1.48
N PRO A 94 -30.09 65.77 0.99
CA PRO A 94 -28.76 65.12 1.07
C PRO A 94 -27.62 65.95 0.49
N SER A 95 -27.87 66.72 -0.59
CA SER A 95 -26.88 67.58 -1.23
C SER A 95 -26.43 68.75 -0.39
N GLN A 96 -27.21 69.11 0.62
CA GLN A 96 -26.93 70.23 1.55
C GLN A 96 -26.25 69.79 2.83
N LEU A 97 -26.10 68.46 3.07
CA LEU A 97 -25.41 67.96 4.23
C LEU A 97 -23.90 68.25 4.18
N PRO A 98 -23.27 68.62 5.28
CA PRO A 98 -21.82 68.80 5.33
C PRO A 98 -21.10 67.51 5.02
N VAL A 99 -19.95 67.64 4.40
CA VAL A 99 -19.04 66.52 4.12
C VAL A 99 -17.83 66.66 5.00
N SER A 100 -17.39 65.60 5.60
CA SER A 100 -16.09 65.50 6.29
C SER A 100 -14.97 65.76 5.25
N ASN A 101 -13.80 66.26 5.71
CA ASN A 101 -12.63 66.45 4.84
C ASN A 101 -11.94 65.17 4.44
N GLU A 102 -12.50 64.03 4.79
CA GLU A 102 -11.94 62.70 4.47
C GLU A 102 -12.17 62.34 2.99
N PRO A 103 -11.25 61.60 2.36
CA PRO A 103 -11.26 61.35 0.94
C PRO A 103 -12.57 60.73 0.40
N HIS A 104 -13.22 59.92 1.19
CA HIS A 104 -14.42 59.17 0.78
C HIS A 104 -15.75 59.86 1.16
N ALA A 105 -15.71 60.88 1.98
CA ALA A 105 -16.92 61.52 2.52
C ALA A 105 -17.82 62.12 1.45
N ALA A 106 -17.25 62.64 0.36
CA ALA A 106 -17.99 63.20 -0.76
C ALA A 106 -18.77 62.11 -1.55
N GLU A 107 -18.29 60.87 -1.56
CA GLU A 107 -18.96 59.76 -2.20
C GLU A 107 -20.20 59.33 -1.42
N PHE A 108 -20.13 59.36 -0.07
CA PHE A 108 -21.28 59.00 0.77
C PHE A 108 -22.48 59.92 0.60
N ARG A 109 -22.24 61.21 0.38
CA ARG A 109 -23.33 62.11 0.10
C ARG A 109 -24.15 61.68 -1.13
N LYS A 110 -23.51 61.07 -2.10
CA LYS A 110 -24.19 60.56 -3.32
C LYS A 110 -25.03 59.29 -3.05
N LEU A 111 -24.77 58.58 -1.96
CA LEU A 111 -25.50 57.37 -1.55
C LEU A 111 -26.80 57.71 -0.84
N ALA A 112 -26.87 58.87 -0.21
CA ALA A 112 -28.04 59.35 0.50
C ALA A 112 -29.19 59.62 -0.52
N ARG A 113 -30.30 58.92 -0.36
CA ARG A 113 -31.46 59.03 -1.23
C ARG A 113 -32.37 60.16 -0.84
N TYR A 114 -32.59 60.34 0.46
CA TYR A 114 -33.34 61.44 1.07
C TYR A 114 -33.00 61.54 2.54
N THR A 115 -33.22 62.73 3.12
CA THR A 115 -33.28 62.94 4.56
C THR A 115 -34.72 62.85 5.04
N PHE A 116 -34.91 62.52 6.32
CA PHE A 116 -36.23 62.43 6.90
C PHE A 116 -36.29 62.99 8.31
N ARG A 117 -37.53 63.40 8.68
CA ARG A 117 -37.90 63.81 10.03
C ARG A 117 -39.18 63.07 10.40
N TYR A 118 -39.16 62.40 11.56
CA TYR A 118 -40.29 61.64 12.06
C TYR A 118 -40.68 62.18 13.44
N ASP A 119 -41.93 62.68 13.61
CA ASP A 119 -42.48 63.12 14.88
C ASP A 119 -42.99 61.88 15.65
N LEU A 120 -42.40 61.62 16.83
CA LEU A 120 -42.73 60.45 17.65
C LEU A 120 -44.15 60.53 18.28
N LEU A 121 -44.71 61.76 18.45
CA LEU A 121 -46.01 61.97 19.04
C LEU A 121 -47.11 61.99 17.96
N GLY A 122 -46.87 62.75 16.88
CA GLY A 122 -47.87 62.95 15.81
C GLY A 122 -47.80 61.92 14.69
N GLY A 123 -46.75 61.05 14.66
CA GLY A 123 -46.58 60.03 13.62
C GLY A 123 -46.34 60.62 12.20
N ARG A 124 -46.00 61.90 12.09
CA ARG A 124 -45.75 62.59 10.83
C ARG A 124 -44.35 62.32 10.31
N LEU A 125 -44.24 61.87 9.09
CA LEU A 125 -42.99 61.64 8.37
C LEU A 125 -42.84 62.70 7.27
N GLU A 126 -41.81 63.55 7.39
CA GLU A 126 -41.37 64.53 6.38
C GLU A 126 -40.07 64.04 5.73
N THR A 127 -39.89 64.32 4.44
CA THR A 127 -38.70 63.93 3.66
C THR A 127 -38.21 65.08 2.80
N ALA A 128 -36.92 65.16 2.55
CA ALA A 128 -36.29 66.15 1.66
C ALA A 128 -35.26 65.47 0.74
N GLY A 129 -35.14 65.99 -0.48
CA GLY A 129 -34.23 65.48 -1.49
C GLY A 129 -34.69 64.21 -2.23
N GLY A 130 -35.78 63.59 -1.77
CA GLY A 130 -36.37 62.41 -2.40
C GLY A 130 -37.69 62.01 -1.73
N THR A 131 -38.50 61.20 -2.41
CA THR A 131 -39.78 60.71 -1.88
C THR A 131 -39.74 59.19 -1.77
N PRO A 132 -39.86 58.62 -0.58
CA PRO A 132 -39.94 57.17 -0.40
C PRO A 132 -41.21 56.59 -1.03
N SER A 133 -41.12 55.34 -1.51
CA SER A 133 -42.31 54.61 -2.00
C SER A 133 -43.37 54.48 -0.88
N PRO A 134 -44.65 54.31 -1.22
CA PRO A 134 -45.69 54.08 -0.22
C PRO A 134 -45.40 52.91 0.75
N ALA A 135 -44.75 51.86 0.24
CA ALA A 135 -44.35 50.71 1.05
C ALA A 135 -43.24 51.06 2.04
N VAL A 136 -42.21 51.79 1.58
CA VAL A 136 -41.09 52.27 2.45
C VAL A 136 -41.61 53.25 3.49
N ARG A 137 -42.50 54.16 3.10
CA ARG A 137 -43.10 55.12 4.02
C ARG A 137 -43.93 54.43 5.12
N ARG A 138 -44.67 53.40 4.78
CA ARG A 138 -45.43 52.58 5.75
C ARG A 138 -44.42 51.85 6.67
N TRP A 139 -43.45 51.17 6.11
CA TRP A 139 -42.42 50.45 6.86
C TRP A 139 -41.68 51.38 7.83
N LEU A 140 -41.25 52.56 7.42
CA LEU A 140 -40.58 53.53 8.30
C LEU A 140 -41.50 53.94 9.48
N ARG A 141 -42.78 54.21 9.19
CA ARG A 141 -43.76 54.63 10.19
C ARG A 141 -43.98 53.53 11.26
N ASP A 142 -43.96 52.27 10.82
CA ASP A 142 -44.21 51.13 11.70
C ASP A 142 -42.92 50.73 12.46
N THR A 143 -41.75 50.88 11.87
CA THR A 143 -40.48 50.39 12.40
C THR A 143 -39.74 51.41 13.26
N LEU A 144 -39.66 52.70 12.83
CA LEU A 144 -38.86 53.71 13.53
C LEU A 144 -39.25 53.93 15.00
N PRO A 145 -40.54 53.98 15.40
CA PRO A 145 -40.91 54.18 16.78
C PRO A 145 -40.50 53.00 17.69
N VAL A 146 -40.59 51.78 17.14
CA VAL A 146 -40.21 50.56 17.89
C VAL A 146 -38.72 50.46 18.01
N HIS A 147 -38.00 50.60 16.92
CA HIS A 147 -36.54 50.50 16.87
C HIS A 147 -35.86 51.59 17.73
N SER A 148 -36.39 52.83 17.73
CA SER A 148 -35.86 53.89 18.54
C SER A 148 -35.99 53.67 20.07
N ARG A 149 -36.91 52.82 20.48
CA ARG A 149 -37.09 52.46 21.89
C ARG A 149 -36.27 51.23 22.32
N THR A 150 -35.93 50.34 21.39
CA THR A 150 -35.34 49.05 21.67
C THR A 150 -33.85 48.98 21.33
N VAL A 151 -33.41 49.69 20.31
CA VAL A 151 -32.05 49.50 19.76
C VAL A 151 -31.20 50.79 19.77
N TYR A 152 -31.86 51.98 19.81
CA TYR A 152 -31.14 53.26 19.80
C TYR A 152 -30.17 53.37 20.98
N ASP A 153 -28.89 53.73 20.70
CA ASP A 153 -27.90 53.97 21.73
C ASP A 153 -27.84 55.48 22.11
N PRO A 154 -28.24 55.85 23.32
CA PRO A 154 -28.20 57.22 23.78
C PRO A 154 -26.78 57.76 23.93
N LYS A 155 -25.77 56.93 24.13
CA LYS A 155 -24.36 57.35 24.25
C LYS A 155 -23.75 57.71 22.93
N GLU A 156 -23.97 56.84 21.94
CA GLU A 156 -23.52 57.05 20.56
C GLU A 156 -24.47 57.98 19.77
N ARG A 157 -25.66 58.22 20.29
CA ARG A 157 -26.68 59.06 19.68
C ARG A 157 -27.04 58.61 18.26
N LEU A 158 -27.05 57.30 18.02
CA LEU A 158 -27.21 56.72 16.71
C LEU A 158 -28.16 55.51 16.78
N GLY A 159 -28.98 55.36 15.75
CA GLY A 159 -29.70 54.12 15.45
C GLY A 159 -29.60 53.83 13.98
N ALA A 160 -29.34 52.61 13.60
CA ALA A 160 -29.28 52.17 12.22
C ALA A 160 -30.14 50.94 11.97
N ILE A 161 -30.83 50.87 10.82
CA ILE A 161 -31.62 49.74 10.35
C ILE A 161 -31.19 49.43 8.92
N VAL A 162 -30.65 48.22 8.69
CA VAL A 162 -30.37 47.78 7.32
C VAL A 162 -31.31 46.63 6.98
N ARG A 163 -32.14 46.86 5.94
CA ARG A 163 -33.16 45.89 5.52
C ARG A 163 -33.52 46.05 4.04
N THR A 164 -33.91 44.95 3.43
CA THR A 164 -34.48 44.93 2.09
C THR A 164 -35.98 45.20 2.15
N VAL A 165 -36.44 46.27 1.48
CA VAL A 165 -37.83 46.64 1.35
C VAL A 165 -38.12 46.90 -0.15
N ASP A 166 -39.20 46.31 -0.69
CA ASP A 166 -39.52 46.31 -2.12
C ASP A 166 -38.34 45.83 -3.00
N GLY A 167 -37.61 44.78 -2.56
CA GLY A 167 -36.49 44.24 -3.31
C GLY A 167 -35.23 45.12 -3.34
N VAL A 168 -35.24 46.26 -2.64
CA VAL A 168 -34.10 47.17 -2.54
C VAL A 168 -33.55 47.18 -1.13
N SER A 169 -32.25 46.95 -0.99
CA SER A 169 -31.56 47.09 0.28
C SER A 169 -31.46 48.55 0.69
N ARG A 170 -31.78 48.86 1.92
CA ARG A 170 -31.84 50.20 2.49
C ARG A 170 -31.15 50.26 3.83
N ALA A 171 -30.34 51.27 4.05
CA ALA A 171 -29.79 51.65 5.33
C ALA A 171 -30.47 52.92 5.83
N ILE A 172 -31.17 52.83 6.92
CA ILE A 172 -31.81 53.98 7.58
C ILE A 172 -30.96 54.28 8.81
N VAL A 173 -30.35 55.44 8.81
CA VAL A 173 -29.52 55.92 9.91
C VAL A 173 -30.18 57.15 10.53
N TYR A 174 -30.36 57.17 11.83
CA TYR A 174 -31.07 58.26 12.49
C TYR A 174 -30.51 58.59 13.87
N THR A 175 -30.77 59.79 14.28
CA THR A 175 -30.53 60.26 15.66
C THR A 175 -31.83 60.79 16.26
N MET A 176 -31.87 60.86 17.59
CA MET A 176 -33.01 61.32 18.35
C MET A 176 -32.77 62.76 18.82
N VAL A 177 -33.71 63.60 18.57
CA VAL A 177 -33.73 64.98 19.02
C VAL A 177 -34.76 65.18 20.10
N SER A 178 -34.32 65.60 21.27
CA SER A 178 -35.17 65.90 22.42
C SER A 178 -35.76 67.30 22.35
N ASP A 179 -36.90 67.49 22.99
CA ASP A 179 -37.53 68.80 23.20
C ASP A 179 -36.81 69.58 24.35
N LYS A 180 -37.32 70.81 24.67
CA LYS A 180 -36.76 71.65 25.71
C LYS A 180 -36.84 71.03 27.13
N SER A 181 -37.66 70.00 27.32
CA SER A 181 -37.77 69.26 28.58
C SER A 181 -36.78 68.09 28.66
N GLY A 182 -36.07 67.79 27.61
CA GLY A 182 -35.20 66.63 27.48
C GLY A 182 -35.89 65.35 27.05
N ALA A 183 -37.20 65.42 26.77
CA ALA A 183 -37.95 64.24 26.29
C ALA A 183 -37.72 63.99 24.79
N PRO A 184 -37.54 62.72 24.37
CA PRO A 184 -37.38 62.36 22.95
C PRO A 184 -38.62 62.78 22.17
N ARG A 185 -38.46 63.63 21.15
CA ARG A 185 -39.57 64.17 20.39
C ARG A 185 -39.52 63.78 18.92
N THR A 186 -38.36 63.81 18.33
CA THR A 186 -38.25 63.69 16.90
C THR A 186 -37.06 62.84 16.51
N LEU A 187 -37.24 61.95 15.53
CA LEU A 187 -36.16 61.25 14.86
C LEU A 187 -35.77 62.01 13.61
N VAL A 188 -34.50 62.28 13.42
CA VAL A 188 -33.98 62.83 12.15
C VAL A 188 -32.95 61.88 11.59
N GLY A 189 -32.94 61.68 10.31
CA GLY A 189 -32.07 60.71 9.71
C GLY A 189 -31.96 60.76 8.21
N VAL A 190 -31.27 59.81 7.66
CA VAL A 190 -30.97 59.68 6.24
C VAL A 190 -31.21 58.26 5.81
N GLU A 191 -31.73 58.07 4.59
CA GLU A 191 -31.71 56.76 3.91
C GLU A 191 -30.53 56.70 2.95
N GLU A 192 -29.78 55.66 3.03
CA GLU A 192 -28.61 55.39 2.19
C GLU A 192 -28.71 54.04 1.50
N ASP A 193 -27.96 53.88 0.42
CA ASP A 193 -27.82 52.59 -0.26
C ASP A 193 -26.64 51.82 0.36
N PRO A 194 -26.87 50.73 1.12
CA PRO A 194 -25.80 50.01 1.78
C PRO A 194 -24.80 49.33 0.83
N ARG A 195 -25.15 49.15 -0.45
CA ARG A 195 -24.22 48.63 -1.47
C ARG A 195 -23.15 49.65 -1.85
N GLY A 196 -23.42 50.95 -1.64
CA GLY A 196 -22.45 52.00 -1.83
C GLY A 196 -21.42 52.15 -0.73
N PHE A 197 -21.50 51.37 0.33
CA PHE A 197 -20.49 51.36 1.40
C PHE A 197 -19.20 50.64 1.02
N GLU A 198 -19.08 50.10 -0.20
CA GLU A 198 -17.89 49.39 -0.69
C GLU A 198 -16.57 50.10 -0.40
N PRO A 199 -16.38 51.39 -0.64
CA PRO A 199 -15.13 52.11 -0.33
C PRO A 199 -14.74 52.05 1.16
N LEU A 200 -15.72 51.94 2.06
CA LEU A 200 -15.46 51.90 3.50
C LEU A 200 -15.06 50.51 4.00
N TYR A 201 -15.44 49.47 3.28
CA TYR A 201 -14.99 48.12 3.62
C TYR A 201 -13.48 47.94 3.43
N THR A 202 -12.86 48.75 2.56
CA THR A 202 -11.42 48.78 2.30
C THR A 202 -10.71 50.00 2.92
N ALA A 203 -11.48 50.94 3.49
CA ALA A 203 -10.94 52.15 4.08
C ALA A 203 -10.02 51.82 5.28
N ASP A 204 -8.98 52.64 5.47
CA ASP A 204 -8.04 52.59 6.59
C ASP A 204 -7.33 51.22 6.79
N GLU A 205 -7.22 50.39 5.74
CA GLU A 205 -6.58 49.10 5.80
C GLU A 205 -5.14 49.16 6.29
N ASP A 206 -4.40 50.16 5.83
CA ASP A 206 -3.01 50.38 6.23
C ASP A 206 -2.87 50.81 7.70
N LYS A 207 -3.86 51.53 8.23
CA LYS A 207 -3.87 51.98 9.63
C LYS A 207 -4.34 50.88 10.58
N PHE A 208 -5.31 50.10 10.17
CA PHE A 208 -5.96 49.07 10.97
C PHE A 208 -5.99 47.70 10.24
N PRO A 209 -4.84 47.02 10.14
CA PRO A 209 -4.76 45.74 9.44
C PRO A 209 -5.59 44.66 10.15
N LEU A 210 -6.23 43.79 9.38
CA LEU A 210 -7.10 42.73 9.91
C LEU A 210 -6.34 41.67 10.68
N LEU A 211 -5.08 41.43 10.33
CA LEU A 211 -4.16 40.60 11.09
C LEU A 211 -2.90 41.39 11.44
N PRO A 212 -2.25 41.06 12.54
CA PRO A 212 -0.99 41.71 12.94
C PRO A 212 0.08 41.62 11.86
N ARG A 213 0.72 42.74 11.49
CA ARG A 213 1.76 42.79 10.44
C ARG A 213 2.87 41.75 10.57
N PRO A 214 3.38 41.41 11.78
CA PRO A 214 4.38 40.36 11.93
C PRO A 214 3.94 38.99 11.45
N LEU A 215 2.63 38.69 11.47
CA LEU A 215 2.06 37.41 11.01
C LEU A 215 1.84 37.40 9.50
N THR A 216 1.65 38.55 8.89
CA THR A 216 1.32 38.66 7.47
C THR A 216 2.52 38.98 6.59
N GLY A 217 3.70 39.28 7.20
CA GLY A 217 4.88 39.68 6.44
C GLY A 217 4.71 41.01 5.70
N GLY A 218 3.71 41.85 6.08
CA GLY A 218 3.40 43.11 5.41
C GLY A 218 2.57 42.99 4.15
N VAL A 219 2.00 41.79 3.87
CA VAL A 219 1.12 41.57 2.74
C VAL A 219 -0.26 42.21 2.98
N SER A 220 -0.84 42.84 1.95
CA SER A 220 -2.14 43.51 2.02
C SER A 220 -3.29 42.51 2.21
N TYR A 221 -4.41 43.01 2.77
CA TYR A 221 -5.59 42.17 3.07
C TYR A 221 -6.16 41.45 1.83
N ASP A 222 -6.28 42.13 0.69
CA ASP A 222 -6.81 41.54 -0.54
C ASP A 222 -6.03 40.31 -1.00
N SER A 223 -4.78 40.21 -0.56
CA SER A 223 -3.92 39.06 -0.81
C SER A 223 -3.99 38.01 0.31
N LEU A 224 -4.55 38.34 1.48
CA LEU A 224 -4.58 37.48 2.68
C LEU A 224 -5.90 36.77 2.88
N GLY A 225 -7.00 37.41 2.47
CA GLY A 225 -8.34 36.89 2.74
C GLY A 225 -9.39 37.51 1.83
N SER A 226 -10.61 37.02 1.96
CA SER A 226 -11.78 37.55 1.29
C SER A 226 -12.89 37.81 2.31
N ALA A 227 -13.68 38.86 2.09
CA ALA A 227 -14.83 39.19 2.90
C ALA A 227 -16.13 39.15 2.10
N ILE A 228 -17.20 38.75 2.77
CA ILE A 228 -18.57 38.85 2.30
C ILE A 228 -19.39 39.51 3.39
N VAL A 229 -20.05 40.63 3.09
CA VAL A 229 -20.96 41.29 4.04
C VAL A 229 -22.39 41.00 3.60
N THR A 230 -23.21 40.54 4.54
CA THR A 230 -24.60 40.21 4.32
C THR A 230 -25.51 40.96 5.28
N GLY A 231 -26.69 41.35 4.77
CA GLY A 231 -27.74 41.93 5.61
C GLY A 231 -28.38 40.91 6.56
N ALA A 232 -29.18 41.39 7.49
CA ALA A 232 -29.96 40.55 8.39
C ALA A 232 -30.94 39.63 7.68
N ASP A 233 -31.33 39.97 6.48
CA ASP A 233 -32.17 39.21 5.56
C ASP A 233 -31.41 38.21 4.68
N GLY A 234 -30.08 38.09 4.86
CA GLY A 234 -29.23 37.23 4.06
C GLY A 234 -28.83 37.79 2.69
N VAL A 235 -29.25 39.01 2.34
CA VAL A 235 -28.89 39.65 1.08
C VAL A 235 -27.42 40.09 1.13
N GLU A 236 -26.66 39.73 0.10
CA GLU A 236 -25.26 40.11 -0.01
C GLU A 236 -25.16 41.59 -0.40
N LEU A 237 -24.41 42.33 0.42
CA LEU A 237 -24.19 43.76 0.25
C LEU A 237 -22.80 44.08 -0.30
N TYR A 238 -21.83 43.26 0.02
CA TYR A 238 -20.45 43.37 -0.44
C TYR A 238 -19.81 42.02 -0.60
N ARG A 239 -18.94 41.92 -1.59
CA ARG A 239 -18.07 40.76 -1.83
C ARG A 239 -16.72 41.27 -2.31
N SER A 240 -15.63 40.86 -1.65
CA SER A 240 -14.28 41.20 -2.13
C SER A 240 -14.03 40.64 -3.55
N PRO A 241 -13.23 41.34 -4.36
CA PRO A 241 -12.93 40.92 -5.75
C PRO A 241 -12.34 39.54 -5.85
N VAL A 242 -11.45 39.19 -4.90
CA VAL A 242 -10.86 37.84 -4.80
C VAL A 242 -11.64 37.04 -3.77
N GLN A 243 -11.97 35.80 -4.11
CA GLN A 243 -12.66 34.88 -3.21
C GLN A 243 -11.82 33.66 -2.91
N TYR A 244 -11.76 33.29 -1.63
CA TYR A 244 -11.09 32.09 -1.18
C TYR A 244 -12.09 31.05 -0.69
N ALA A 245 -11.73 29.77 -0.80
CA ALA A 245 -12.55 28.69 -0.31
C ALA A 245 -12.85 28.86 1.20
N PRO A 246 -14.08 28.59 1.67
CA PRO A 246 -14.48 28.83 3.06
C PRO A 246 -13.88 27.82 4.06
N LEU A 247 -12.77 27.18 3.71
CA LEU A 247 -12.09 26.17 4.54
C LEU A 247 -11.64 26.75 5.88
N PHE A 248 -11.16 28.00 5.86
CA PHE A 248 -10.70 28.75 7.04
C PHE A 248 -11.48 30.04 7.12
N ALA A 249 -12.81 29.93 7.20
CA ALA A 249 -13.69 31.08 7.31
C ALA A 249 -14.29 31.18 8.71
N ALA A 250 -14.50 32.43 9.14
CA ALA A 250 -15.27 32.75 10.33
C ALA A 250 -16.26 33.86 10.05
N ARG A 251 -17.30 33.93 10.83
CA ARG A 251 -18.33 34.97 10.78
C ARG A 251 -18.26 35.80 12.04
N ASP A 252 -18.57 37.08 11.88
CA ASP A 252 -18.83 38.01 12.97
C ASP A 252 -19.98 38.91 12.62
N SER A 253 -20.56 39.56 13.60
CA SER A 253 -21.69 40.46 13.44
C SER A 253 -21.26 41.88 13.78
N PHE A 254 -21.76 42.83 13.01
CA PHE A 254 -21.65 44.24 13.34
C PHE A 254 -22.50 44.55 14.57
N GLN A 255 -22.07 45.54 15.38
CA GLN A 255 -22.78 45.91 16.59
C GLN A 255 -24.12 46.59 16.26
N GLU A 256 -25.21 46.12 16.86
CA GLU A 256 -26.41 46.90 17.02
C GLU A 256 -26.14 48.00 18.09
N PRO A 257 -26.45 49.23 17.94
CA PRO A 257 -27.33 49.84 16.97
C PRO A 257 -26.68 50.45 15.76
N MET A 258 -25.35 50.34 15.58
CA MET A 258 -24.63 51.11 14.53
C MET A 258 -24.89 50.64 13.12
N MET A 259 -25.08 49.30 12.94
CA MET A 259 -25.10 48.72 11.58
C MET A 259 -26.26 47.74 11.34
N GLY A 260 -27.28 47.72 12.22
CA GLY A 260 -28.51 46.98 11.97
C GLY A 260 -28.36 45.47 11.70
N ARG A 261 -27.54 44.76 12.45
CA ARG A 261 -27.33 43.30 12.38
C ARG A 261 -26.70 42.82 11.06
N LEU A 262 -25.82 43.59 10.46
CA LEU A 262 -24.99 43.08 9.38
C LEU A 262 -24.10 41.96 9.87
N GLN A 263 -23.76 41.04 9.00
CA GLN A 263 -22.81 39.98 9.24
C GLN A 263 -21.65 40.08 8.24
N VAL A 264 -20.47 39.78 8.70
CA VAL A 264 -19.30 39.60 7.82
C VAL A 264 -18.79 38.19 7.96
N GLN A 265 -18.48 37.58 6.81
CA GLN A 265 -17.73 36.32 6.74
C GLN A 265 -16.38 36.63 6.14
N VAL A 266 -15.30 36.32 6.88
CA VAL A 266 -13.93 36.44 6.38
C VAL A 266 -13.37 35.04 6.17
N ALA A 267 -12.84 34.78 4.99
CA ALA A 267 -12.12 33.55 4.64
C ALA A 267 -10.65 33.86 4.38
N LEU A 268 -9.75 33.16 5.06
CA LEU A 268 -8.30 33.32 4.87
C LEU A 268 -7.80 32.48 3.70
N ARG A 269 -6.78 32.97 3.03
CA ARG A 269 -6.10 32.29 1.93
C ARG A 269 -5.36 31.05 2.46
N PRO A 270 -5.59 29.84 1.90
CA PRO A 270 -5.06 28.59 2.45
C PRO A 270 -3.54 28.50 2.47
N ASP A 271 -2.85 29.12 1.53
CA ASP A 271 -1.38 29.10 1.43
C ASP A 271 -0.68 30.03 2.44
N MET A 272 -1.43 30.86 3.17
CA MET A 272 -0.89 31.61 4.31
C MET A 272 -0.70 30.78 5.59
N ALA A 273 -1.21 29.54 5.60
CA ALA A 273 -1.08 28.65 6.75
C ALA A 273 0.36 28.48 7.26
N PRO A 274 1.41 28.38 6.41
CA PRO A 274 2.80 28.30 6.89
C PRO A 274 3.26 29.53 7.70
N ASN A 275 2.70 30.70 7.43
CA ASN A 275 3.06 31.95 8.12
C ASN A 275 2.26 32.14 9.42
N LEU A 276 1.03 31.64 9.46
CA LEU A 276 0.10 31.82 10.58
C LEU A 276 0.18 30.69 11.61
N VAL A 277 0.67 29.53 11.23
CA VAL A 277 0.78 28.36 12.12
C VAL A 277 2.24 27.99 12.31
N ILE A 278 2.72 27.96 13.56
CA ILE A 278 4.09 27.53 13.88
C ILE A 278 4.29 26.09 13.36
N GLY A 279 5.25 25.90 12.45
CA GLY A 279 5.51 24.64 11.78
C GLY A 279 4.63 24.38 10.53
N GLY A 280 3.73 25.32 10.18
CA GLY A 280 2.89 25.23 8.99
C GLY A 280 1.81 24.14 9.05
N MET A 281 1.18 23.91 7.90
CA MET A 281 0.26 22.76 7.77
C MET A 281 1.05 21.45 7.68
N PRO A 282 0.74 20.46 8.51
CA PRO A 282 1.46 19.18 8.50
C PRO A 282 1.29 18.48 7.16
N ARG A 283 2.40 18.06 6.55
CA ARG A 283 2.39 17.23 5.36
C ARG A 283 2.12 15.79 5.75
N SER A 284 1.28 15.12 4.97
CA SER A 284 0.99 13.70 5.22
C SER A 284 2.16 12.83 4.76
N ASN A 285 2.86 12.22 5.71
CA ASN A 285 3.86 11.18 5.44
C ASN A 285 3.23 9.78 5.38
N LEU A 286 1.89 9.69 5.32
CA LEU A 286 1.15 8.43 5.30
C LEU A 286 1.57 7.49 4.15
N PRO A 287 1.77 7.95 2.89
CA PRO A 287 2.22 7.07 1.81
C PRO A 287 3.59 6.44 2.10
N MET A 288 4.52 7.24 2.65
CA MET A 288 5.85 6.75 3.03
C MET A 288 5.77 5.72 4.17
N LEU A 289 4.94 5.97 5.19
CA LEU A 289 4.74 5.04 6.30
C LEU A 289 4.10 3.73 5.85
N LEU A 290 3.10 3.81 4.97
CA LEU A 290 2.46 2.62 4.40
C LEU A 290 3.42 1.82 3.52
N SER A 291 4.25 2.47 2.70
CA SER A 291 5.26 1.78 1.89
C SER A 291 6.32 1.11 2.74
N LEU A 292 6.78 1.76 3.82
CA LEU A 292 7.74 1.19 4.76
C LEU A 292 7.14 -0.01 5.51
N PHE A 293 5.89 0.10 5.93
CA PHE A 293 5.18 -1.01 6.58
C PHE A 293 4.99 -2.20 5.63
N ALA A 294 4.57 -1.94 4.38
CA ALA A 294 4.42 -2.98 3.36
C ALA A 294 5.75 -3.68 3.04
N LEU A 295 6.84 -2.92 2.93
CA LEU A 295 8.19 -3.45 2.74
C LEU A 295 8.61 -4.35 3.91
N THR A 296 8.41 -3.89 5.14
CA THR A 296 8.71 -4.66 6.36
C THR A 296 7.89 -5.95 6.40
N ALA A 297 6.60 -5.88 6.10
CA ALA A 297 5.73 -7.06 6.02
C ALA A 297 6.21 -8.05 4.95
N GLY A 298 6.61 -7.56 3.77
CA GLY A 298 7.19 -8.37 2.70
C GLY A 298 8.46 -9.11 3.13
N PHE A 299 9.38 -8.42 3.81
CA PHE A 299 10.58 -9.05 4.36
C PHE A 299 10.26 -10.12 5.41
N VAL A 300 9.29 -9.86 6.30
CA VAL A 300 8.86 -10.85 7.30
C VAL A 300 8.29 -12.10 6.64
N VAL A 301 7.42 -11.94 5.64
CA VAL A 301 6.85 -13.06 4.88
C VAL A 301 7.95 -13.84 4.17
N ALA A 302 8.87 -13.17 3.47
CA ALA A 302 10.00 -13.81 2.78
C ALA A 302 10.88 -14.59 3.76
N ALA A 303 11.22 -14.03 4.92
CA ALA A 303 12.01 -14.68 5.95
C ALA A 303 11.31 -15.92 6.52
N LEU A 304 9.99 -15.84 6.77
CA LEU A 304 9.21 -16.99 7.25
C LEU A 304 9.14 -18.12 6.22
N LEU A 305 8.99 -17.78 4.93
CA LEU A 305 9.00 -18.77 3.84
C LEU A 305 10.40 -19.44 3.72
N GLN A 306 11.47 -18.65 3.84
CA GLN A 306 12.84 -19.16 3.83
C GLN A 306 13.10 -20.12 5.01
N LEU A 307 12.68 -19.73 6.22
CA LEU A 307 12.79 -20.59 7.41
C LEU A 307 12.03 -21.91 7.26
N ARG A 308 10.83 -21.88 6.67
CA ARG A 308 10.07 -23.10 6.37
C ARG A 308 10.83 -23.99 5.40
N ARG A 309 11.36 -23.43 4.32
CA ARG A 309 12.13 -24.16 3.31
C ARG A 309 13.39 -24.82 3.90
N GLU A 310 14.13 -24.10 4.72
CA GLU A 310 15.30 -24.63 5.42
C GLU A 310 14.94 -25.77 6.39
N TYR A 311 13.81 -25.62 7.08
CA TYR A 311 13.32 -26.66 7.98
C TYR A 311 12.96 -27.95 7.23
N ASP A 312 12.26 -27.84 6.09
CA ASP A 312 11.87 -28.98 5.27
C ASP A 312 13.13 -29.69 4.71
N LEU A 313 14.12 -28.94 4.22
CA LEU A 313 15.39 -29.48 3.75
C LEU A 313 16.17 -30.19 4.87
N SER A 314 16.23 -29.59 6.06
CA SER A 314 16.90 -30.19 7.21
C SER A 314 16.25 -31.52 7.65
N ARG A 315 14.90 -31.56 7.55
CA ARG A 315 14.15 -32.78 7.85
C ARG A 315 14.45 -33.88 6.84
N LEU A 316 14.39 -33.55 5.54
CA LEU A 316 14.71 -34.50 4.46
C LEU A 316 16.13 -35.06 4.61
N ARG A 317 17.11 -34.22 4.93
CA ARG A 317 18.50 -34.67 5.22
C ARG A 317 18.59 -35.61 6.42
N ALA A 318 17.84 -35.35 7.49
CA ALA A 318 17.84 -36.22 8.67
C ALA A 318 17.20 -37.58 8.36
N ASP A 319 16.09 -37.59 7.64
CA ASP A 319 15.41 -38.83 7.23
C ASP A 319 16.29 -39.64 6.28
N PHE A 320 17.04 -38.99 5.37
CA PHE A 320 18.03 -39.59 4.50
C PHE A 320 19.15 -40.31 5.28
N VAL A 321 19.84 -39.58 6.20
CA VAL A 321 20.92 -40.15 7.00
C VAL A 321 20.42 -41.39 7.77
N SER A 322 19.22 -41.33 8.31
CA SER A 322 18.59 -42.46 8.99
C SER A 322 18.33 -43.63 8.05
N GLY A 323 17.80 -43.37 6.85
CA GLY A 323 17.52 -44.36 5.81
C GLY A 323 18.80 -45.07 5.33
N VAL A 324 19.83 -44.30 4.99
CA VAL A 324 21.14 -44.85 4.57
C VAL A 324 21.73 -45.73 5.66
N SER A 325 21.71 -45.29 6.91
CA SER A 325 22.25 -46.07 8.04
C SER A 325 21.52 -47.41 8.21
N HIS A 326 20.21 -47.41 7.98
CA HIS A 326 19.41 -48.64 8.05
C HIS A 326 19.71 -49.58 6.89
N GLU A 327 19.82 -49.06 5.66
CA GLU A 327 20.12 -49.86 4.48
C GLU A 327 21.53 -50.45 4.45
N LEU A 328 22.52 -49.78 5.06
CA LEU A 328 23.86 -50.30 5.21
C LEU A 328 23.94 -51.37 6.31
N ARG A 329 23.15 -51.25 7.37
CA ARG A 329 23.23 -52.18 8.53
C ARG A 329 22.74 -53.59 8.20
N THR A 330 21.68 -53.70 7.37
CA THR A 330 21.07 -55.00 7.06
C THR A 330 22.00 -55.92 6.27
N PRO A 331 22.60 -55.54 5.14
CA PRO A 331 23.53 -56.39 4.38
C PRO A 331 24.79 -56.67 5.19
N LEU A 332 25.29 -55.68 5.96
CA LEU A 332 26.47 -55.89 6.81
C LEU A 332 26.21 -56.94 7.91
N ALA A 333 25.03 -56.95 8.52
CA ALA A 333 24.64 -57.95 9.51
C ALA A 333 24.52 -59.34 8.89
N GLN A 334 23.99 -59.47 7.64
CA GLN A 334 23.93 -60.76 6.94
C GLN A 334 25.32 -61.28 6.57
N ILE A 335 26.18 -60.42 5.99
CA ILE A 335 27.56 -60.78 5.66
C ILE A 335 28.26 -61.30 6.95
N ARG A 336 28.14 -60.54 8.05
CA ARG A 336 28.75 -60.94 9.33
C ARG A 336 28.19 -62.27 9.84
N MET A 337 26.88 -62.46 9.83
CA MET A 337 26.24 -63.68 10.31
C MET A 337 26.72 -64.93 9.55
N PHE A 338 26.71 -64.86 8.20
CA PHE A 338 27.15 -66.01 7.39
C PHE A 338 28.66 -66.22 7.49
N SER A 339 29.45 -65.15 7.56
CA SER A 339 30.90 -65.27 7.80
C SER A 339 31.19 -65.91 9.15
N GLU A 340 30.51 -65.52 10.24
CA GLU A 340 30.67 -66.13 11.58
C GLU A 340 30.22 -67.59 11.53
N THR A 341 29.14 -67.94 10.78
CA THR A 341 28.67 -69.31 10.63
C THR A 341 29.74 -70.20 9.95
N LEU A 342 30.37 -69.69 8.90
CA LEU A 342 31.46 -70.37 8.19
C LEU A 342 32.69 -70.50 9.04
N LEU A 343 33.13 -69.43 9.74
CA LEU A 343 34.32 -69.45 10.64
C LEU A 343 34.19 -70.41 11.81
N LEU A 344 32.97 -70.56 12.37
CA LEU A 344 32.69 -71.40 13.49
C LEU A 344 32.46 -72.90 13.10
N GLY A 345 32.54 -73.19 11.76
CA GLY A 345 32.35 -74.56 11.28
C GLY A 345 30.90 -75.08 11.50
N ARG A 346 29.92 -74.18 11.61
CA ARG A 346 28.54 -74.56 11.92
C ARG A 346 27.72 -74.98 10.67
N VAL A 347 28.39 -75.12 9.54
CA VAL A 347 27.82 -75.56 8.25
C VAL A 347 27.70 -77.06 8.20
N ARG A 348 26.56 -77.61 7.81
CA ARG A 348 26.26 -79.03 7.91
C ARG A 348 26.55 -79.81 6.59
N SER A 349 26.67 -79.04 5.42
CA SER A 349 27.01 -79.66 4.14
C SER A 349 27.81 -78.66 3.28
N ASP A 350 28.45 -79.15 2.21
CA ASP A 350 29.12 -78.29 1.22
C ASP A 350 28.18 -77.37 0.50
N GLU A 351 26.92 -77.80 0.24
CA GLU A 351 25.88 -76.95 -0.36
C GLU A 351 25.49 -75.79 0.55
N GLU A 352 25.46 -76.01 1.87
CA GLU A 352 25.14 -74.94 2.82
C GLU A 352 26.31 -73.94 2.94
N ARG A 353 27.55 -74.40 2.77
CA ARG A 353 28.75 -73.57 2.67
C ARG A 353 28.71 -72.69 1.44
N ASP A 354 28.49 -73.31 0.27
CA ASP A 354 28.47 -72.59 -1.01
C ASP A 354 27.34 -71.57 -1.03
N ARG A 355 26.17 -71.91 -0.51
CA ARG A 355 25.02 -70.98 -0.36
C ARG A 355 25.37 -69.80 0.59
N SER A 356 26.13 -70.05 1.66
CA SER A 356 26.54 -68.99 2.57
C SER A 356 27.54 -68.03 1.92
N LEU A 357 28.45 -68.54 1.08
CA LEU A 357 29.40 -67.74 0.30
C LEU A 357 28.67 -66.93 -0.80
N GLU A 358 27.67 -67.51 -1.45
CA GLU A 358 26.84 -66.80 -2.43
C GLU A 358 26.07 -65.63 -1.78
N ILE A 359 25.52 -65.83 -0.58
CA ILE A 359 24.81 -64.77 0.12
C ILE A 359 25.78 -63.65 0.53
N ILE A 360 27.00 -63.99 0.98
CA ILE A 360 28.02 -63.01 1.31
C ILE A 360 28.41 -62.17 0.08
N ASP A 361 28.67 -62.84 -1.06
CA ASP A 361 29.03 -62.14 -2.31
C ASP A 361 27.89 -61.25 -2.78
N GLN A 362 26.64 -61.75 -2.76
CA GLN A 362 25.47 -60.98 -3.16
C GLN A 362 25.25 -59.72 -2.30
N GLU A 363 25.36 -59.83 -0.96
CA GLU A 363 25.15 -58.69 -0.08
C GLU A 363 26.35 -57.71 -0.13
N ALA A 364 27.58 -58.20 -0.42
CA ALA A 364 28.73 -57.33 -0.69
C ALA A 364 28.57 -56.52 -1.97
N ARG A 365 28.10 -57.13 -3.08
CA ARG A 365 27.78 -56.42 -4.33
C ARG A 365 26.69 -55.36 -4.12
N ARG A 366 25.64 -55.71 -3.36
CA ARG A 366 24.57 -54.81 -3.01
C ARG A 366 25.08 -53.59 -2.22
N LEU A 367 25.99 -53.82 -1.27
CA LEU A 367 26.60 -52.75 -0.46
C LEU A 367 27.46 -51.85 -1.30
N THR A 368 28.25 -52.40 -2.25
CA THR A 368 29.06 -51.63 -3.20
C THR A 368 28.16 -50.69 -4.03
N HIS A 369 27.08 -51.20 -4.58
CA HIS A 369 26.14 -50.41 -5.38
C HIS A 369 25.48 -49.27 -4.54
N LEU A 370 25.15 -49.53 -3.26
CA LEU A 370 24.63 -48.52 -2.37
C LEU A 370 25.67 -47.41 -2.09
N VAL A 371 26.92 -47.77 -1.87
CA VAL A 371 28.02 -46.84 -1.62
C VAL A 371 28.31 -46.00 -2.87
N GLU A 372 28.32 -46.61 -4.08
CA GLU A 372 28.49 -45.89 -5.35
C GLU A 372 27.39 -44.85 -5.57
N ASN A 373 26.14 -45.20 -5.32
CA ASN A 373 25.02 -44.26 -5.39
C ASN A 373 25.19 -43.09 -4.42
N LEU A 374 25.68 -43.37 -3.21
CA LEU A 374 25.93 -42.34 -2.19
C LEU A 374 27.08 -41.41 -2.58
N LEU A 375 28.18 -41.98 -3.10
CA LEU A 375 29.33 -41.19 -3.58
C LEU A 375 28.98 -40.32 -4.78
N HIS A 376 28.19 -40.89 -5.70
CA HIS A 376 27.68 -40.13 -6.84
C HIS A 376 26.84 -38.93 -6.38
N PHE A 377 25.90 -39.18 -5.47
CA PHE A 377 25.09 -38.12 -4.87
C PHE A 377 25.96 -37.03 -4.19
N SER A 378 26.98 -37.40 -3.43
CA SER A 378 27.89 -36.44 -2.77
C SER A 378 28.72 -35.61 -3.78
N ARG A 379 29.11 -36.20 -4.92
CA ARG A 379 29.83 -35.52 -6.02
C ARG A 379 28.92 -34.59 -6.78
N SER A 380 27.68 -34.97 -7.01
CA SER A 380 26.64 -34.21 -7.65
C SER A 380 26.32 -32.93 -6.88
N GLU A 381 26.10 -32.99 -5.56
CA GLU A 381 25.92 -31.78 -4.73
C GLU A 381 27.07 -30.77 -4.90
N ARG A 382 28.29 -31.26 -5.17
CA ARG A 382 29.50 -30.43 -5.40
C ARG A 382 29.69 -30.01 -6.86
N ARG A 383 28.77 -30.37 -7.79
CA ARG A 383 28.92 -30.15 -9.24
C ARG A 383 30.24 -30.67 -9.83
N LEU A 384 30.77 -31.75 -9.31
CA LEU A 384 32.05 -32.33 -9.67
C LEU A 384 31.94 -33.51 -10.66
N THR A 385 30.74 -33.94 -11.00
CA THR A 385 30.51 -35.07 -11.93
C THR A 385 30.85 -34.63 -13.34
N ARG A 386 31.93 -35.16 -13.87
CA ARG A 386 32.32 -35.03 -15.27
C ARG A 386 32.11 -36.37 -15.95
N LEU A 387 31.31 -36.38 -17.01
CA LEU A 387 31.15 -37.56 -17.87
C LEU A 387 32.21 -37.58 -18.94
N SER A 388 32.53 -38.78 -19.41
CA SER A 388 33.41 -39.03 -20.55
C SER A 388 32.63 -39.75 -21.66
N PRO A 389 31.65 -39.07 -22.31
CA PRO A 389 30.82 -39.71 -23.33
C PRO A 389 31.67 -40.07 -24.55
N SER A 390 31.52 -41.31 -24.98
CA SER A 390 32.10 -41.81 -26.23
C SER A 390 31.06 -42.52 -27.07
N PRO A 391 31.15 -42.53 -28.40
CA PRO A 391 30.23 -43.30 -29.24
C PRO A 391 30.28 -44.78 -28.85
N ALA A 392 29.21 -45.30 -28.36
CA ALA A 392 29.11 -46.69 -27.90
C ALA A 392 27.80 -47.37 -28.41
N PRO A 393 27.85 -48.66 -28.77
CA PRO A 393 26.66 -49.42 -29.13
C PRO A 393 25.82 -49.68 -27.89
N LEU A 394 24.56 -49.23 -27.91
CA LEU A 394 23.70 -49.26 -26.73
C LEU A 394 23.18 -50.67 -26.44
N ALA A 395 22.84 -51.49 -27.46
CA ALA A 395 22.25 -52.80 -27.25
C ALA A 395 23.20 -53.76 -26.47
N PRO A 396 24.52 -53.85 -26.77
CA PRO A 396 25.44 -54.61 -25.96
C PRO A 396 25.54 -54.13 -24.51
N LEU A 397 25.59 -52.80 -24.27
CA LEU A 397 25.68 -52.23 -22.94
C LEU A 397 24.41 -52.49 -22.09
N VAL A 398 23.23 -52.42 -22.71
CA VAL A 398 21.97 -52.72 -22.06
C VAL A 398 21.86 -54.23 -21.74
N SER A 399 22.28 -55.11 -22.69
CA SER A 399 22.33 -56.58 -22.47
C SER A 399 23.28 -56.95 -21.35
N GLU A 400 24.51 -56.40 -21.34
CA GLU A 400 25.49 -56.62 -20.28
C GLU A 400 24.98 -56.19 -18.89
N ALA A 401 24.31 -55.06 -18.80
CA ALA A 401 23.69 -54.60 -17.58
C ALA A 401 22.57 -55.53 -17.12
N ALA A 402 21.73 -56.04 -18.03
CA ALA A 402 20.67 -56.98 -17.74
C ALA A 402 21.23 -58.33 -17.28
N GLU A 403 22.24 -58.89 -18.00
CA GLU A 403 22.90 -60.15 -17.64
C GLU A 403 23.60 -60.07 -16.28
N GLY A 404 24.32 -58.98 -16.02
CA GLY A 404 24.95 -58.73 -14.74
C GLY A 404 23.97 -58.58 -13.55
N PHE A 405 22.75 -58.16 -13.81
CA PHE A 405 21.68 -58.02 -12.81
C PHE A 405 20.80 -59.26 -12.67
N ALA A 406 20.80 -60.18 -13.67
CA ALA A 406 19.94 -61.35 -13.71
C ALA A 406 20.01 -62.26 -12.47
N PRO A 407 21.19 -62.54 -11.85
CA PRO A 407 21.25 -63.34 -10.64
C PRO A 407 20.50 -62.70 -9.47
N LEU A 408 20.57 -61.37 -9.36
CA LEU A 408 19.88 -60.60 -8.31
C LEU A 408 18.37 -60.60 -8.50
N ALA A 409 17.88 -60.51 -9.74
CA ALA A 409 16.46 -60.62 -10.10
C ALA A 409 15.95 -62.02 -9.81
N ALA A 410 16.69 -63.07 -10.25
CA ALA A 410 16.33 -64.47 -10.04
C ALA A 410 16.22 -64.87 -8.57
N ALA A 411 17.10 -64.33 -7.72
CA ALA A 411 17.06 -64.52 -6.25
C ALA A 411 15.75 -64.00 -5.63
N ARG A 412 15.06 -63.07 -6.33
CA ARG A 412 13.75 -62.52 -5.92
C ARG A 412 12.57 -63.08 -6.75
N GLY A 413 12.83 -64.13 -7.57
CA GLY A 413 11.82 -64.73 -8.41
C GLY A 413 11.37 -63.85 -9.56
N VAL A 414 12.17 -62.90 -10.00
CA VAL A 414 11.87 -61.97 -11.11
C VAL A 414 12.58 -62.41 -12.37
N ALA A 415 11.86 -62.56 -13.50
CA ALA A 415 12.43 -62.82 -14.80
C ALA A 415 12.81 -61.51 -15.51
N LEU A 416 13.98 -61.49 -16.18
CA LEU A 416 14.36 -60.37 -17.04
C LEU A 416 14.18 -60.77 -18.49
N ARG A 417 13.65 -59.81 -19.29
CA ARG A 417 13.49 -59.93 -20.74
C ARG A 417 14.08 -58.69 -21.40
N THR A 418 14.77 -58.87 -22.54
CA THR A 418 15.30 -57.77 -23.35
C THR A 418 14.61 -57.75 -24.70
N ASP A 419 14.27 -56.54 -25.17
CA ASP A 419 13.74 -56.23 -26.50
C ASP A 419 14.53 -55.03 -27.05
N LEU A 420 15.65 -55.30 -27.72
CA LEU A 420 16.67 -54.32 -28.06
C LEU A 420 16.78 -54.13 -29.57
N ALA A 421 16.64 -52.90 -30.03
CA ALA A 421 16.91 -52.54 -31.42
C ALA A 421 18.40 -52.61 -31.71
N ASP A 422 18.79 -53.27 -32.76
CA ASP A 422 20.20 -53.43 -33.22
C ASP A 422 20.76 -52.14 -33.85
N GLY A 423 22.06 -51.98 -33.77
CA GLY A 423 22.79 -50.93 -34.51
C GLY A 423 22.64 -49.52 -33.93
N VAL A 424 22.06 -49.37 -32.75
CA VAL A 424 21.90 -48.06 -32.09
C VAL A 424 23.20 -47.66 -31.43
N VAL A 425 23.83 -46.54 -31.91
CA VAL A 425 25.04 -45.97 -31.36
C VAL A 425 24.73 -44.55 -30.83
N ALA A 426 25.16 -44.27 -29.62
CA ALA A 426 25.00 -42.94 -29.03
C ALA A 426 26.25 -42.52 -28.25
N PRO A 427 26.52 -41.21 -28.08
CA PRO A 427 27.60 -40.71 -27.26
C PRO A 427 27.20 -40.83 -25.76
N VAL A 428 27.70 -41.90 -25.13
CA VAL A 428 27.40 -42.21 -23.73
C VAL A 428 28.68 -42.56 -22.95
N ASP A 429 28.65 -42.27 -21.67
CA ASP A 429 29.56 -42.80 -20.69
C ASP A 429 29.02 -44.18 -20.24
N ALA A 430 29.77 -45.24 -20.55
CA ALA A 430 29.31 -46.62 -20.34
C ALA A 430 29.04 -46.95 -18.88
N ASP A 431 29.88 -46.43 -17.96
CA ASP A 431 29.73 -46.64 -16.51
C ASP A 431 28.48 -45.91 -15.99
N ALA A 432 28.25 -44.66 -16.46
CA ALA A 432 27.07 -43.90 -16.12
C ALA A 432 25.78 -44.56 -16.66
N LEU A 433 25.80 -45.09 -17.90
CA LEU A 433 24.66 -45.81 -18.45
C LEU A 433 24.37 -47.07 -17.64
N ARG A 434 25.42 -47.86 -17.30
CA ARG A 434 25.29 -49.05 -16.41
C ARG A 434 24.63 -48.68 -15.08
N GLN A 435 25.10 -47.58 -14.45
CA GLN A 435 24.54 -47.09 -13.18
C GLN A 435 23.07 -46.68 -13.30
N MET A 436 22.69 -45.99 -14.36
CA MET A 436 21.27 -45.66 -14.64
C MET A 436 20.43 -46.90 -14.72
N LEU A 437 20.84 -47.88 -15.51
CA LEU A 437 20.13 -49.15 -15.70
C LEU A 437 19.98 -49.96 -14.45
N LEU A 438 21.08 -50.10 -13.66
CA LEU A 438 21.05 -50.78 -12.37
C LEU A 438 20.07 -50.15 -11.38
N ASN A 439 20.02 -48.82 -11.32
CA ASN A 439 19.08 -48.11 -10.45
C ASN A 439 17.59 -48.34 -10.89
N LEU A 440 17.31 -48.38 -12.19
CA LEU A 440 15.97 -48.65 -12.69
C LEU A 440 15.57 -50.12 -12.45
N LEU A 441 16.50 -51.05 -12.72
CA LEU A 441 16.27 -52.50 -12.46
C LEU A 441 16.07 -52.82 -10.98
N ASP A 442 16.87 -52.22 -10.10
CA ASP A 442 16.70 -52.38 -8.64
C ASP A 442 15.31 -51.87 -8.19
N ASN A 443 14.89 -50.73 -8.72
CA ASN A 443 13.53 -50.22 -8.47
C ASN A 443 12.43 -51.18 -8.97
N ALA A 444 12.51 -51.66 -10.19
CA ALA A 444 11.54 -52.58 -10.76
C ALA A 444 11.42 -53.86 -9.91
N VAL A 445 12.55 -54.41 -9.45
CA VAL A 445 12.57 -55.63 -8.62
C VAL A 445 12.12 -55.35 -7.19
N LYS A 446 12.37 -54.17 -6.65
CA LYS A 446 11.96 -53.82 -5.28
C LYS A 446 10.48 -53.56 -5.12
N TYR A 447 9.88 -52.92 -6.10
CA TYR A 447 8.50 -52.42 -6.00
C TYR A 447 7.48 -53.27 -6.77
N GLY A 448 7.96 -54.22 -7.61
CA GLY A 448 7.09 -55.14 -8.32
C GLY A 448 6.82 -56.40 -7.50
N PRO A 449 5.79 -57.19 -7.93
CA PRO A 449 5.42 -58.43 -7.27
C PRO A 449 6.44 -59.54 -7.53
N ALA A 450 6.52 -60.53 -6.60
CA ALA A 450 7.27 -61.75 -6.86
C ALA A 450 6.66 -62.50 -8.07
N GLY A 451 7.53 -63.10 -8.93
CA GLY A 451 7.12 -63.79 -10.14
C GLY A 451 6.86 -62.90 -11.33
N GLN A 452 7.11 -61.61 -11.25
CA GLN A 452 6.96 -60.66 -12.37
C GLN A 452 8.03 -60.87 -13.45
N THR A 453 7.74 -60.34 -14.65
CA THR A 453 8.73 -60.16 -15.71
C THR A 453 9.06 -58.68 -15.85
N VAL A 454 10.32 -58.31 -15.71
CA VAL A 454 10.80 -56.95 -16.02
C VAL A 454 11.37 -56.93 -17.43
N THR A 455 10.91 -56.00 -18.26
CA THR A 455 11.33 -55.91 -19.66
C THR A 455 12.20 -54.66 -19.87
N LEU A 456 13.39 -54.83 -20.43
CA LEU A 456 14.26 -53.76 -20.91
C LEU A 456 14.06 -53.60 -22.40
N GLY A 457 13.62 -52.43 -22.84
CA GLY A 457 13.45 -52.09 -24.25
C GLY A 457 14.47 -51.07 -24.72
N LEU A 458 14.96 -51.18 -25.95
CA LEU A 458 15.73 -50.15 -26.65
C LEU A 458 15.07 -49.90 -27.99
N SER A 459 14.74 -48.66 -28.25
CA SER A 459 14.14 -48.23 -29.54
C SER A 459 14.74 -46.89 -29.97
N VAL A 460 14.53 -46.52 -31.22
CA VAL A 460 14.95 -45.25 -31.80
C VAL A 460 13.73 -44.49 -32.31
N GLY A 461 13.63 -43.21 -31.96
CA GLY A 461 12.60 -42.32 -32.47
C GLY A 461 13.10 -40.88 -32.43
N ASP A 462 12.74 -40.08 -33.43
CA ASP A 462 13.04 -38.63 -33.49
C ASP A 462 14.52 -38.26 -33.26
N GLY A 463 15.45 -39.10 -33.78
CA GLY A 463 16.91 -38.87 -33.64
C GLY A 463 17.42 -39.11 -32.21
N ARG A 464 16.68 -39.87 -31.38
CA ARG A 464 17.03 -40.19 -30.00
C ARG A 464 16.91 -41.70 -29.72
N ALA A 465 17.79 -42.21 -28.90
CA ALA A 465 17.68 -43.54 -28.35
C ALA A 465 16.77 -43.51 -27.12
N ARG A 466 15.79 -44.40 -27.06
CA ARG A 466 14.87 -44.53 -25.94
C ARG A 466 15.09 -45.89 -25.29
N ILE A 467 15.50 -45.88 -24.05
CA ILE A 467 15.64 -47.08 -23.22
C ILE A 467 14.51 -47.07 -22.20
N CYS A 468 13.77 -48.16 -22.08
CA CYS A 468 12.67 -48.31 -21.13
C CYS A 468 12.87 -49.53 -20.23
N VAL A 469 12.42 -49.41 -18.99
CA VAL A 469 12.34 -50.50 -18.03
C VAL A 469 10.89 -50.60 -17.59
N ASP A 470 10.25 -51.71 -17.94
CA ASP A 470 8.84 -52.00 -17.64
C ASP A 470 8.77 -52.98 -16.48
N ASP A 471 8.03 -52.63 -15.42
CA ASP A 471 7.70 -53.50 -14.30
C ASP A 471 6.21 -53.86 -14.29
N GLN A 472 5.84 -54.86 -13.50
CA GLN A 472 4.45 -55.26 -13.26
C GLN A 472 3.97 -54.87 -11.86
N GLY A 473 4.57 -53.84 -11.30
CA GLY A 473 4.23 -53.32 -9.99
C GLY A 473 2.94 -52.49 -9.96
N PRO A 474 2.68 -51.79 -8.87
CA PRO A 474 1.45 -51.01 -8.69
C PRO A 474 1.45 -49.68 -9.46
N GLY A 475 2.43 -49.44 -10.35
CA GLY A 475 2.56 -48.22 -11.12
C GLY A 475 2.81 -46.95 -10.28
N ILE A 476 2.86 -45.80 -10.95
CA ILE A 476 3.14 -44.51 -10.34
C ILE A 476 1.96 -43.57 -10.56
N PRO A 477 1.30 -43.06 -9.50
CA PRO A 477 0.23 -42.07 -9.63
C PRO A 477 0.67 -40.87 -10.46
N ALA A 478 -0.20 -40.38 -11.35
CA ALA A 478 0.12 -39.28 -12.25
C ALA A 478 0.60 -38.01 -11.52
N ALA A 479 0.07 -37.74 -10.31
CA ALA A 479 0.47 -36.60 -9.46
C ALA A 479 1.91 -36.71 -8.90
N ASP A 480 2.46 -37.92 -8.86
CA ASP A 480 3.77 -38.19 -8.28
C ASP A 480 4.86 -38.43 -9.33
N ARG A 481 4.52 -38.57 -10.61
CA ARG A 481 5.46 -38.93 -11.70
C ARG A 481 6.63 -37.97 -11.87
N GLU A 482 6.43 -36.67 -11.61
CA GLU A 482 7.50 -35.68 -11.60
C GLU A 482 8.30 -35.71 -10.29
N ARG A 483 7.64 -35.98 -9.17
CA ARG A 483 8.23 -35.91 -7.84
C ARG A 483 9.08 -37.10 -7.45
N ILE A 484 8.84 -38.28 -8.05
CA ILE A 484 9.67 -39.47 -7.80
C ILE A 484 11.14 -39.28 -8.21
N TRP A 485 11.44 -38.29 -9.06
CA TRP A 485 12.79 -37.94 -9.49
C TRP A 485 13.47 -36.94 -8.55
N ASP A 486 12.72 -36.39 -7.56
CA ASP A 486 13.30 -35.48 -6.57
C ASP A 486 14.10 -36.28 -5.54
N GLN A 487 15.20 -35.67 -5.07
CA GLN A 487 16.07 -36.27 -4.07
C GLN A 487 15.28 -36.58 -2.79
N PHE A 488 15.50 -37.77 -2.22
CA PHE A 488 14.88 -38.25 -0.99
C PHE A 488 13.37 -38.47 -1.06
N TRP A 489 12.76 -38.31 -2.24
CA TRP A 489 11.34 -38.51 -2.41
C TRP A 489 11.00 -40.00 -2.43
N ARG A 490 9.92 -40.35 -1.71
CA ARG A 490 9.32 -41.70 -1.70
C ARG A 490 7.81 -41.55 -1.70
N LEU A 491 7.12 -42.44 -2.40
CA LEU A 491 5.67 -42.49 -2.38
C LEU A 491 5.16 -42.70 -0.95
N GLU A 492 4.04 -42.11 -0.60
CA GLU A 492 3.51 -42.16 0.77
C GLU A 492 3.18 -43.58 1.21
N ARG A 493 2.73 -44.43 0.27
CA ARG A 493 2.50 -45.87 0.47
C ARG A 493 3.78 -46.65 0.85
N ASP A 494 4.97 -46.15 0.45
CA ASP A 494 6.24 -46.82 0.62
C ASP A 494 7.03 -46.28 1.83
N ARG A 495 6.59 -45.15 2.41
CA ARG A 495 7.27 -44.50 3.56
C ARG A 495 7.20 -45.28 4.89
N GLY A 496 6.36 -46.28 5.00
CA GLY A 496 6.22 -47.14 6.18
C GLY A 496 6.36 -48.62 5.90
N SER A 497 6.64 -48.98 4.62
CA SER A 497 6.80 -50.37 4.20
C SER A 497 8.15 -50.95 4.55
N ALA A 498 8.24 -52.27 4.65
CA ALA A 498 9.50 -53.03 4.83
C ALA A 498 10.46 -52.91 3.63
N VAL A 499 10.01 -52.26 2.52
CA VAL A 499 10.83 -52.07 1.31
C VAL A 499 11.82 -50.92 1.60
N ALA A 500 13.08 -51.33 1.76
CA ALA A 500 14.18 -50.39 2.03
C ALA A 500 14.50 -49.54 0.77
N GLY A 501 14.74 -48.23 0.94
CA GLY A 501 15.10 -47.36 -0.17
C GLY A 501 15.54 -45.96 0.30
N THR A 502 16.69 -45.49 -0.21
CA THR A 502 17.27 -44.18 0.14
C THR A 502 16.53 -43.01 -0.52
N GLY A 503 15.74 -43.24 -1.58
CA GLY A 503 15.14 -42.21 -2.40
C GLY A 503 16.12 -41.43 -3.28
N ILE A 504 17.33 -41.98 -3.51
CA ILE A 504 18.39 -41.34 -4.34
C ILE A 504 18.45 -41.94 -5.74
N GLY A 505 18.15 -43.22 -5.94
CA GLY A 505 18.40 -43.94 -7.19
C GLY A 505 17.82 -43.23 -8.42
N LEU A 506 16.56 -42.81 -8.38
CA LEU A 506 15.90 -42.13 -9.49
C LEU A 506 16.45 -40.70 -9.71
N SER A 507 16.84 -39.99 -8.66
CA SER A 507 17.45 -38.66 -8.81
C SER A 507 18.83 -38.73 -9.46
N VAL A 508 19.60 -39.80 -9.19
CA VAL A 508 20.86 -40.09 -9.87
C VAL A 508 20.62 -40.38 -11.34
N VAL A 509 19.61 -41.20 -11.69
CA VAL A 509 19.23 -41.45 -13.09
C VAL A 509 18.90 -40.13 -13.80
N ARG A 510 18.02 -39.31 -13.26
CA ARG A 510 17.63 -38.01 -13.86
C ARG A 510 18.84 -37.11 -14.09
N GLU A 511 19.77 -37.05 -13.15
CA GLU A 511 20.96 -36.25 -13.26
C GLU A 511 21.92 -36.76 -14.35
N LEU A 512 22.22 -38.07 -14.34
CA LEU A 512 23.10 -38.67 -15.34
C LEU A 512 22.53 -38.52 -16.73
N VAL A 513 21.21 -38.72 -16.90
CA VAL A 513 20.50 -38.48 -18.18
C VAL A 513 20.62 -37.01 -18.62
N ALA A 514 20.42 -36.08 -17.70
CA ALA A 514 20.56 -34.64 -17.99
C ALA A 514 21.98 -34.26 -18.39
N LEU A 515 23.00 -34.84 -17.76
CA LEU A 515 24.41 -34.64 -18.12
C LEU A 515 24.74 -35.17 -19.52
N HIS A 516 24.01 -36.18 -20.02
CA HIS A 516 24.08 -36.67 -21.40
C HIS A 516 23.22 -35.86 -22.39
N GLY A 517 22.56 -34.76 -21.97
CA GLY A 517 21.66 -33.97 -22.81
C GLY A 517 20.34 -34.68 -23.13
N GLY A 518 19.97 -35.69 -22.32
CA GLY A 518 18.78 -36.47 -22.40
C GLY A 518 17.67 -36.02 -21.46
N ARG A 519 16.59 -36.81 -21.37
CA ARG A 519 15.52 -36.65 -20.38
C ARG A 519 15.07 -38.01 -19.85
N ALA A 520 14.58 -38.03 -18.61
CA ALA A 520 13.98 -39.20 -17.99
C ALA A 520 12.57 -38.88 -17.48
N TRP A 521 11.65 -39.83 -17.63
CA TRP A 521 10.27 -39.73 -17.13
C TRP A 521 9.70 -41.10 -16.77
N ALA A 522 8.55 -41.07 -16.14
CA ALA A 522 7.80 -42.30 -15.83
C ALA A 522 6.40 -42.23 -16.41
N GLU A 523 5.93 -43.36 -16.91
CA GLU A 523 4.59 -43.57 -17.50
C GLU A 523 4.04 -44.93 -17.11
N ASP A 524 2.83 -45.29 -17.57
CA ASP A 524 2.26 -46.58 -17.34
C ASP A 524 2.87 -47.62 -18.33
N ALA A 525 3.25 -48.80 -17.82
CA ALA A 525 3.71 -49.88 -18.67
C ALA A 525 2.58 -50.44 -19.53
N PRO A 526 2.88 -51.00 -20.74
CA PRO A 526 1.88 -51.72 -21.54
C PRO A 526 1.32 -52.90 -20.76
N GLY A 527 0.04 -52.82 -20.37
CA GLY A 527 -0.67 -53.83 -19.60
C GLY A 527 -0.91 -53.47 -18.14
N SER A 528 0.11 -53.44 -17.32
CA SER A 528 0.04 -52.99 -15.91
C SER A 528 1.44 -52.75 -15.37
N GLY A 529 1.59 -51.79 -14.43
CA GLY A 529 2.86 -51.47 -13.79
C GLY A 529 3.43 -50.11 -14.17
N GLY A 530 4.68 -49.88 -13.81
CA GLY A 530 5.43 -48.66 -14.11
C GLY A 530 6.37 -48.86 -15.31
N ARG A 531 6.46 -47.84 -16.16
CA ARG A 531 7.49 -47.72 -17.17
C ARG A 531 8.38 -46.52 -16.83
N PHE A 532 9.67 -46.77 -16.68
CA PHE A 532 10.69 -45.77 -16.56
C PHE A 532 11.42 -45.60 -17.89
N VAL A 533 11.48 -44.40 -18.41
CA VAL A 533 12.07 -44.10 -19.72
C VAL A 533 13.25 -43.19 -19.59
N ILE A 534 14.34 -43.56 -20.27
CA ILE A 534 15.52 -42.73 -20.50
C ILE A 534 15.60 -42.42 -21.98
N GLU A 535 15.73 -41.18 -22.35
CA GLU A 535 15.90 -40.75 -23.73
C GLU A 535 17.23 -40.01 -23.88
N LEU A 536 18.11 -40.51 -24.76
CA LEU A 536 19.44 -39.99 -25.00
C LEU A 536 19.60 -39.50 -26.46
N PRO A 537 20.30 -38.40 -26.73
CA PRO A 537 20.55 -37.94 -28.09
C PRO A 537 21.51 -38.92 -28.79
N LEU A 538 21.28 -39.20 -30.09
CA LEU A 538 22.18 -40.01 -30.96
C LEU A 538 23.37 -39.18 -31.43
N GLU A 539 23.25 -37.87 -31.48
CA GLU A 539 24.33 -36.94 -31.78
C GLU A 539 24.78 -36.21 -30.52
N PRO A 540 26.07 -35.92 -30.35
CA PRO A 540 26.53 -35.17 -29.20
C PRO A 540 25.88 -33.80 -29.15
N PRO A 541 25.49 -33.31 -27.96
CA PRO A 541 24.94 -31.97 -27.83
C PRO A 541 25.98 -30.93 -28.32
N PRO A 542 25.58 -29.88 -29.03
CA PRO A 542 26.50 -28.86 -29.49
C PRO A 542 27.27 -28.28 -28.29
N HIS A 543 28.60 -28.35 -28.34
CA HIS A 543 29.47 -27.76 -27.32
C HIS A 543 29.08 -26.28 -27.15
N PRO A 544 28.83 -25.77 -25.93
CA PRO A 544 28.72 -24.34 -25.74
C PRO A 544 30.02 -23.70 -26.19
N ALA A 545 29.95 -22.93 -27.29
CA ALA A 545 31.10 -22.23 -27.87
C ALA A 545 31.80 -21.47 -26.72
N ARG A 546 33.08 -21.78 -26.47
CA ARG A 546 33.96 -20.95 -25.65
C ARG A 546 33.80 -19.54 -26.18
N ARG A 547 33.23 -18.63 -25.44
CA ARG A 547 33.33 -17.20 -25.69
C ARG A 547 34.83 -16.91 -25.75
N ALA A 548 35.37 -16.80 -26.99
CA ALA A 548 36.67 -16.24 -27.24
C ALA A 548 36.62 -14.81 -26.72
N GLY A 549 37.28 -14.57 -25.60
CA GLY A 549 37.51 -13.24 -25.09
C GLY A 549 38.36 -12.52 -26.15
N SER A 550 37.74 -11.61 -26.89
CA SER A 550 38.45 -10.61 -27.65
C SER A 550 39.19 -9.70 -26.67
N LEU A 551 40.44 -10.05 -26.38
CA LEU A 551 41.45 -9.09 -25.92
C LEU A 551 41.67 -8.11 -27.06
N GLN A 552 40.94 -7.03 -27.08
CA GLN A 552 41.28 -5.84 -27.84
C GLN A 552 42.42 -5.14 -27.08
N THR A 553 43.63 -5.40 -27.52
CA THR A 553 44.81 -4.59 -27.22
C THR A 553 44.64 -3.25 -27.92
N ASP A 554 44.23 -2.23 -27.19
CA ASP A 554 44.46 -0.84 -27.59
C ASP A 554 45.92 -0.50 -27.29
N ALA A 555 46.73 -0.57 -28.34
CA ALA A 555 48.08 0.02 -28.37
C ALA A 555 47.98 1.42 -28.97
N GLY A 556 48.29 2.38 -28.14
CA GLY A 556 48.90 3.65 -28.37
C GLY A 556 48.68 4.43 -29.67
N ALA A 557 48.33 5.69 -29.49
CA ALA A 557 48.94 6.79 -30.28
C ALA A 557 48.85 8.09 -29.48
N THR A 558 50.01 8.52 -29.07
CA THR A 558 50.37 9.91 -28.74
C THR A 558 50.08 10.85 -29.91
N ALA A 559 49.44 11.98 -29.66
CA ALA A 559 49.81 13.33 -30.08
C ALA A 559 48.90 14.34 -29.33
#